data_4d92589ae0fe04ef5108f1599d93fb48
#
_entry.id   4d92589ae0fe04ef5108f1599d93fb48
#
_cell.length_a   1.000
_cell.length_b   1.000
_cell.length_c   1.000
_cell.angle_alpha   90.00
_cell.angle_beta   90.00
_cell.angle_gamma   90.00
#
_symmetry.space_group_name_H-M   'P 1'
#
loop_
_entity.id
_entity.type
_entity.pdbx_description
1 polymer ?
#
loop_
_entity_poly.entity_id
_entity_poly.type
_entity_poly.pdbx_seq_one_letter_code
_entity_poly.pdbx_strand_id
1 'polypeptide(L)'
;MKKKSIMLVDDDPSIRKLLRAALEKNGYQTIPCASGEEALASLDKYPIDGVILDVVLPNMDGLEVLNRIRNSPHRKIPVIMLTCKDSEIETVIGLEMGADDYLSKPVRYHELMARLKTIFKRADANSKVESILLTIHSIEINMENRAVSINKVPVVFSNMEFELLTLLAQNPGKVFSRENLLEIVWHEEQYVETRTVDVHIRRIRKKFEEHGLNPNIIETVRSIGYRLSD
;
A
#
# COMPACT_ATOMS: atom_id res chain seq x y z
N MET A 1 14.78 -19.02 -6.33
CA MET A 1 14.08 -17.73 -6.36
C MET A 1 14.97 -16.68 -5.68
N LYS A 2 15.05 -15.46 -6.23
CA LYS A 2 15.79 -14.35 -5.61
C LYS A 2 15.06 -13.96 -4.31
N LYS A 3 15.81 -13.80 -3.22
CA LYS A 3 15.22 -13.33 -1.95
C LYS A 3 14.74 -11.89 -2.13
N LYS A 4 13.54 -11.57 -1.61
CA LYS A 4 13.02 -10.20 -1.56
C LYS A 4 13.80 -9.38 -0.54
N SER A 5 14.15 -8.15 -0.89
CA SER A 5 14.92 -7.23 -0.05
C SER A 5 13.99 -6.24 0.63
N ILE A 6 13.97 -6.23 1.96
CA ILE A 6 13.14 -5.36 2.80
C ILE A 6 14.03 -4.30 3.44
N MET A 7 13.74 -3.04 3.19
CA MET A 7 14.32 -1.95 3.95
C MET A 7 13.57 -1.79 5.27
N LEU A 8 14.29 -1.80 6.38
CA LEU A 8 13.75 -1.69 7.73
C LEU A 8 14.25 -0.41 8.37
N VAL A 9 13.35 0.55 8.56
CA VAL A 9 13.66 1.89 9.06
C VAL A 9 13.01 2.09 10.43
N ASP A 10 13.81 2.17 11.45
CA ASP A 10 13.41 2.40 12.86
C ASP A 10 14.64 2.91 13.61
N ASP A 11 14.54 3.87 14.50
CA ASP A 11 15.68 4.44 15.23
C ASP A 11 16.11 3.57 16.42
N ASP A 12 15.23 2.70 16.93
CA ASP A 12 15.54 1.78 18.02
C ASP A 12 16.35 0.56 17.52
N PRO A 13 17.61 0.41 17.92
CA PRO A 13 18.44 -0.72 17.51
C PRO A 13 17.91 -2.08 17.97
N SER A 14 17.14 -2.14 19.07
CA SER A 14 16.54 -3.37 19.59
C SER A 14 15.39 -3.82 18.70
N ILE A 15 14.53 -2.89 18.29
CA ILE A 15 13.43 -3.16 17.36
C ILE A 15 14.01 -3.59 16.01
N ARG A 16 14.99 -2.85 15.45
CA ARG A 16 15.65 -3.25 14.20
C ARG A 16 16.24 -4.65 14.27
N LYS A 17 16.95 -4.98 15.36
CA LYS A 17 17.53 -6.32 15.55
C LYS A 17 16.47 -7.42 15.60
N LEU A 18 15.37 -7.18 16.33
CA LEU A 18 14.28 -8.13 16.48
C LEU A 18 13.57 -8.38 15.14
N LEU A 19 13.17 -7.31 14.46
CA LEU A 19 12.46 -7.41 13.19
C LEU A 19 13.35 -7.98 12.09
N ARG A 20 14.63 -7.60 12.06
CA ARG A 20 15.62 -8.18 11.14
C ARG A 20 15.70 -9.68 11.30
N ALA A 21 15.89 -10.20 12.53
CA ALA A 21 15.97 -11.63 12.79
C ALA A 21 14.70 -12.37 12.33
N ALA A 22 13.54 -11.77 12.55
CA ALA A 22 12.26 -12.31 12.14
C ALA A 22 12.12 -12.37 10.59
N LEU A 23 12.49 -11.32 9.90
CA LEU A 23 12.46 -11.22 8.43
C LEU A 23 13.43 -12.24 7.79
N GLU A 24 14.68 -12.27 8.27
CA GLU A 24 15.72 -13.17 7.75
C GLU A 24 15.35 -14.65 7.96
N LYS A 25 14.75 -15.01 9.10
CA LYS A 25 14.20 -16.34 9.36
C LYS A 25 13.12 -16.76 8.36
N ASN A 26 12.37 -15.80 7.82
CA ASN A 26 11.33 -16.04 6.82
C ASN A 26 11.82 -15.89 5.37
N GLY A 27 13.14 -15.82 5.15
CA GLY A 27 13.75 -15.86 3.85
C GLY A 27 13.87 -14.51 3.14
N TYR A 28 13.58 -13.39 3.82
CA TYR A 28 13.83 -12.04 3.31
C TYR A 28 15.31 -11.65 3.50
N GLN A 29 15.78 -10.75 2.67
CA GLN A 29 17.01 -10.01 2.91
C GLN A 29 16.64 -8.69 3.55
N THR A 30 17.40 -8.20 4.53
CA THR A 30 17.09 -6.95 5.22
C THR A 30 18.17 -5.89 5.00
N ILE A 31 17.73 -4.65 4.83
CA ILE A 31 18.58 -3.47 4.75
C ILE A 31 18.14 -2.56 5.90
N PRO A 32 18.84 -2.63 7.06
CA PRO A 32 18.50 -1.82 8.23
C PRO A 32 18.96 -0.38 8.05
N CYS A 33 18.11 0.58 8.40
CA CYS A 33 18.37 2.00 8.41
C CYS A 33 17.96 2.58 9.75
N ALA A 34 18.78 3.46 10.32
CA ALA A 34 18.52 4.08 11.63
C ALA A 34 17.84 5.45 11.54
N SER A 35 17.70 6.00 10.32
CA SER A 35 17.06 7.30 10.09
C SER A 35 16.42 7.37 8.71
N GLY A 36 15.59 8.39 8.52
CA GLY A 36 14.96 8.68 7.23
C GLY A 36 15.97 9.02 6.13
N GLU A 37 17.02 9.75 6.46
CA GLU A 37 18.08 10.11 5.51
C GLU A 37 18.85 8.87 5.03
N GLU A 38 19.16 7.95 5.95
CA GLU A 38 19.81 6.68 5.60
C GLU A 38 18.91 5.83 4.70
N ALA A 39 17.60 5.80 4.99
CA ALA A 39 16.62 5.11 4.19
C ALA A 39 16.57 5.67 2.77
N LEU A 40 16.44 6.98 2.59
CA LEU A 40 16.39 7.62 1.27
C LEU A 40 17.68 7.41 0.48
N ALA A 41 18.84 7.51 1.12
CA ALA A 41 20.12 7.23 0.49
C ALA A 41 20.31 5.75 0.09
N SER A 42 19.61 4.84 0.75
CA SER A 42 19.67 3.41 0.49
C SER A 42 18.80 2.98 -0.69
N LEU A 43 17.75 3.74 -1.03
CA LEU A 43 16.84 3.45 -2.16
C LEU A 43 17.58 3.41 -3.50
N ASP A 44 18.55 4.29 -3.70
CA ASP A 44 19.33 4.36 -4.95
C ASP A 44 20.49 3.37 -4.98
N LYS A 45 20.91 2.84 -3.82
CA LYS A 45 22.05 1.94 -3.69
C LYS A 45 21.68 0.47 -3.79
N TYR A 46 20.50 0.11 -3.33
CA TYR A 46 20.08 -1.28 -3.18
C TYR A 46 18.76 -1.56 -3.89
N PRO A 47 18.59 -2.75 -4.47
CA PRO A 47 17.28 -3.18 -4.95
C PRO A 47 16.35 -3.44 -3.76
N ILE A 48 15.38 -2.58 -3.57
CA ILE A 48 14.38 -2.67 -2.49
C ILE A 48 13.07 -3.16 -3.06
N ASP A 49 12.55 -4.26 -2.50
CA ASP A 49 11.24 -4.81 -2.86
C ASP A 49 10.11 -4.33 -1.95
N GLY A 50 10.42 -3.88 -0.73
CA GLY A 50 9.45 -3.35 0.22
C GLY A 50 10.11 -2.57 1.35
N VAL A 51 9.34 -1.71 2.01
CA VAL A 51 9.81 -0.86 3.12
C VAL A 51 8.92 -1.10 4.33
N ILE A 52 9.56 -1.27 5.49
CA ILE A 52 8.94 -1.19 6.82
C ILE A 52 9.48 0.09 7.44
N LEU A 53 8.61 1.03 7.78
CA LEU A 53 9.00 2.40 8.12
C LEU A 53 8.32 2.85 9.41
N ASP A 54 9.12 3.19 10.41
CA ASP A 54 8.59 3.83 11.61
C ASP A 54 8.08 5.24 11.29
N VAL A 55 6.95 5.60 11.89
CA VAL A 55 6.42 6.97 11.83
C VAL A 55 7.34 7.91 12.61
N VAL A 56 7.76 7.52 13.80
CA VAL A 56 8.57 8.36 14.68
C VAL A 56 10.04 8.08 14.44
N LEU A 57 10.70 8.99 13.73
CA LEU A 57 12.14 8.94 13.47
C LEU A 57 12.80 10.27 13.87
N PRO A 58 14.09 10.26 14.24
CA PRO A 58 14.81 11.49 14.52
C PRO A 58 15.05 12.30 13.25
N ASN A 59 15.02 13.63 13.36
CA ASN A 59 15.29 14.64 12.34
C ASN A 59 14.22 14.69 11.21
N MET A 60 13.98 13.60 10.51
CA MET A 60 12.99 13.47 9.44
C MET A 60 11.99 12.39 9.81
N ASP A 61 10.74 12.74 10.03
CA ASP A 61 9.70 11.77 10.39
C ASP A 61 9.39 10.78 9.25
N GLY A 62 8.79 9.64 9.61
CA GLY A 62 8.47 8.59 8.65
C GLY A 62 7.44 9.03 7.59
N LEU A 63 6.57 9.97 7.90
CA LEU A 63 5.59 10.50 6.93
C LEU A 63 6.30 11.33 5.86
N GLU A 64 7.32 12.10 6.22
CA GLU A 64 8.13 12.82 5.26
C GLU A 64 8.95 11.86 4.38
N VAL A 65 9.52 10.80 4.96
CA VAL A 65 10.19 9.73 4.19
C VAL A 65 9.22 9.09 3.20
N LEU A 66 8.02 8.72 3.64
CA LEU A 66 6.98 8.17 2.78
C LEU A 66 6.64 9.11 1.62
N ASN A 67 6.43 10.39 1.92
CA ASN A 67 6.13 11.40 0.90
C ASN A 67 7.25 11.49 -0.15
N ARG A 68 8.50 11.50 0.27
CA ARG A 68 9.66 11.50 -0.64
C ARG A 68 9.74 10.23 -1.48
N ILE A 69 9.47 9.05 -0.91
CA ILE A 69 9.39 7.79 -1.66
C ILE A 69 8.30 7.89 -2.74
N ARG A 70 7.11 8.38 -2.38
CA ARG A 70 5.97 8.49 -3.32
C ARG A 70 6.19 9.50 -4.44
N ASN A 71 7.03 10.51 -4.22
CA ASN A 71 7.41 11.52 -5.23
C ASN A 71 8.73 11.19 -5.95
N SER A 72 9.24 9.96 -5.85
CA SER A 72 10.49 9.48 -6.46
C SER A 72 10.25 8.42 -7.53
N PRO A 73 11.28 7.98 -8.27
CA PRO A 73 11.20 6.80 -9.14
C PRO A 73 10.79 5.52 -8.40
N HIS A 74 11.00 5.48 -7.08
CA HIS A 74 10.68 4.35 -6.19
C HIS A 74 9.22 4.34 -5.69
N ARG A 75 8.36 5.21 -6.20
CA ARG A 75 6.97 5.44 -5.75
C ARG A 75 6.07 4.19 -5.71
N LYS A 76 6.43 3.13 -6.46
CA LYS A 76 5.69 1.86 -6.51
C LYS A 76 6.14 0.85 -5.44
N ILE A 77 7.22 1.11 -4.71
CA ILE A 77 7.67 0.22 -3.65
C ILE A 77 6.62 0.20 -2.55
N PRO A 78 6.13 -0.98 -2.13
CA PRO A 78 5.19 -1.09 -1.03
C PRO A 78 5.82 -0.63 0.28
N VAL A 79 5.06 0.14 1.06
CA VAL A 79 5.46 0.68 2.35
C VAL A 79 4.46 0.30 3.42
N ILE A 80 4.93 -0.42 4.45
CA ILE A 80 4.19 -0.66 5.69
C ILE A 80 4.72 0.30 6.74
N MET A 81 3.83 1.12 7.31
CA MET A 81 4.18 2.03 8.39
C MET A 81 4.07 1.34 9.74
N LEU A 82 4.99 1.63 10.65
CA LEU A 82 4.90 1.24 12.06
C LEU A 82 4.50 2.47 12.87
N THR A 83 3.46 2.36 13.71
CA THR A 83 2.96 3.49 14.52
C THR A 83 2.71 3.10 15.97
N CYS A 84 2.73 4.04 16.88
CA CYS A 84 2.29 3.83 18.25
C CYS A 84 0.76 3.72 18.31
N LYS A 85 0.24 2.86 19.19
CA LYS A 85 -1.16 2.41 19.27
C LYS A 85 -2.23 3.52 19.43
N ASP A 86 -1.83 4.74 19.79
CA ASP A 86 -2.74 5.81 20.19
C ASP A 86 -2.97 6.88 19.10
N SER A 87 -2.44 6.70 17.89
CA SER A 87 -2.56 7.70 16.83
C SER A 87 -3.44 7.22 15.66
N GLU A 88 -4.76 7.09 15.90
CA GLU A 88 -5.71 6.94 14.77
C GLU A 88 -5.51 8.03 13.71
N ILE A 89 -5.17 9.23 14.14
CA ILE A 89 -4.93 10.38 13.26
C ILE A 89 -3.69 10.14 12.38
N GLU A 90 -2.58 9.67 12.92
CA GLU A 90 -1.36 9.37 12.15
C GLU A 90 -1.58 8.21 11.18
N THR A 91 -2.36 7.21 11.57
CA THR A 91 -2.74 6.09 10.68
C THR A 91 -3.52 6.60 9.48
N VAL A 92 -4.51 7.45 9.68
CA VAL A 92 -5.32 8.05 8.60
C VAL A 92 -4.44 8.94 7.71
N ILE A 93 -3.63 9.82 8.30
CA ILE A 93 -2.73 10.71 7.56
C ILE A 93 -1.75 9.91 6.70
N GLY A 94 -1.11 8.89 7.26
CA GLY A 94 -0.12 8.13 6.51
C GLY A 94 -0.74 7.26 5.41
N LEU A 95 -1.92 6.68 5.62
CA LEU A 95 -2.68 6.06 4.54
C LEU A 95 -3.05 7.09 3.47
N GLU A 96 -3.48 8.29 3.84
CA GLU A 96 -3.72 9.40 2.90
C GLU A 96 -2.45 9.85 2.16
N MET A 97 -1.25 9.70 2.74
CA MET A 97 0.04 10.02 2.13
C MET A 97 0.61 8.90 1.26
N GLY A 98 0.02 7.71 1.21
CA GLY A 98 0.43 6.67 0.28
C GLY A 98 1.04 5.43 0.90
N ALA A 99 0.96 5.22 2.19
CA ALA A 99 1.26 3.93 2.78
C ALA A 99 0.34 2.86 2.21
N ASP A 100 0.87 1.66 2.04
CA ASP A 100 0.08 0.51 1.58
C ASP A 100 -0.61 -0.17 2.78
N ASP A 101 0.00 -0.11 3.96
CA ASP A 101 -0.55 -0.65 5.18
C ASP A 101 0.07 -0.03 6.44
N TYR A 102 -0.56 -0.28 7.61
CA TYR A 102 -0.15 0.19 8.92
C TYR A 102 -0.14 -0.94 9.93
N LEU A 103 0.87 -0.93 10.81
CA LEU A 103 0.98 -1.85 11.95
C LEU A 103 1.24 -1.07 13.24
N SER A 104 0.46 -1.35 14.27
CA SER A 104 0.69 -0.77 15.59
C SER A 104 1.86 -1.44 16.32
N LYS A 105 2.69 -0.64 16.99
CA LYS A 105 3.66 -1.12 17.97
C LYS A 105 2.94 -1.50 19.30
N PRO A 106 3.31 -2.59 19.97
CA PRO A 106 4.40 -3.50 19.64
C PRO A 106 4.08 -4.39 18.44
N VAL A 107 5.02 -4.48 17.49
CA VAL A 107 4.83 -5.20 16.23
C VAL A 107 4.64 -6.70 16.47
N ARG A 108 3.50 -7.23 16.11
CA ARG A 108 3.23 -8.66 16.13
C ARG A 108 3.87 -9.30 14.90
N TYR A 109 4.89 -10.11 15.15
CA TYR A 109 5.68 -10.76 14.11
C TYR A 109 4.82 -11.52 13.08
N HIS A 110 3.86 -12.31 13.52
CA HIS A 110 3.00 -13.09 12.61
C HIS A 110 2.16 -12.19 11.71
N GLU A 111 1.66 -11.09 12.24
CA GLU A 111 0.90 -10.09 11.52
C GLU A 111 1.75 -9.42 10.43
N LEU A 112 2.96 -8.95 10.78
CA LEU A 112 3.89 -8.35 9.81
C LEU A 112 4.20 -9.33 8.67
N MET A 113 4.46 -10.61 8.98
CA MET A 113 4.77 -11.62 7.97
C MET A 113 3.59 -11.89 7.03
N ALA A 114 2.37 -11.92 7.56
CA ALA A 114 1.17 -12.10 6.77
C ALA A 114 0.98 -10.94 5.78
N ARG A 115 1.11 -9.70 6.27
CA ARG A 115 0.99 -8.49 5.43
C ARG A 115 2.05 -8.43 4.33
N LEU A 116 3.32 -8.71 4.66
CA LEU A 116 4.39 -8.79 3.67
C LEU A 116 4.14 -9.86 2.61
N LYS A 117 3.70 -11.07 3.01
CA LYS A 117 3.34 -12.14 2.07
C LYS A 117 2.23 -11.71 1.12
N THR A 118 1.21 -11.04 1.64
CA THR A 118 0.08 -10.53 0.87
C THR A 118 0.55 -9.53 -0.18
N ILE A 119 1.33 -8.53 0.24
CA ILE A 119 1.86 -7.50 -0.64
C ILE A 119 2.72 -8.11 -1.76
N PHE A 120 3.60 -9.06 -1.43
CA PHE A 120 4.48 -9.66 -2.43
C PHE A 120 3.80 -10.70 -3.31
N LYS A 121 2.86 -11.49 -2.78
CA LYS A 121 2.09 -12.45 -3.59
C LYS A 121 1.38 -11.76 -4.75
N ARG A 122 0.91 -10.55 -4.53
CA ARG A 122 0.27 -9.71 -5.57
C ARG A 122 1.26 -9.23 -6.61
N ALA A 123 2.44 -8.77 -6.19
CA ALA A 123 3.50 -8.36 -7.10
C ALA A 123 3.97 -9.53 -7.99
N ASP A 124 3.98 -10.75 -7.47
CA ASP A 124 4.44 -11.96 -8.19
C ASP A 124 3.32 -12.64 -9.01
N ALA A 125 2.05 -12.55 -8.60
CA ALA A 125 0.91 -13.16 -9.33
C ALA A 125 0.67 -12.50 -10.71
N ASN A 126 1.06 -11.26 -10.87
CA ASN A 126 0.91 -10.51 -12.12
C ASN A 126 1.91 -10.88 -13.22
N SER A 127 2.87 -11.79 -12.98
CA SER A 127 3.82 -12.24 -14.01
C SER A 127 3.26 -13.28 -14.99
N LYS A 128 1.98 -13.67 -14.86
CA LYS A 128 1.35 -14.74 -15.67
C LYS A 128 -0.01 -14.39 -16.28
N VAL A 129 -0.47 -13.15 -16.18
CA VAL A 129 -1.77 -12.74 -16.75
C VAL A 129 -1.51 -12.14 -18.13
N GLU A 130 -2.16 -12.70 -19.17
CA GLU A 130 -2.28 -12.08 -20.50
C GLU A 130 -2.68 -10.61 -20.32
N SER A 131 -2.16 -9.73 -21.16
CA SER A 131 -2.38 -8.27 -21.10
C SER A 131 -3.87 -7.94 -21.16
N ILE A 132 -4.54 -7.97 -20.02
CA ILE A 132 -5.95 -7.59 -19.91
C ILE A 132 -5.96 -6.08 -19.66
N LEU A 133 -6.29 -5.35 -20.71
CA LEU A 133 -6.66 -3.95 -20.60
C LEU A 133 -8.12 -3.86 -20.21
N LEU A 134 -8.41 -3.47 -18.99
CA LEU A 134 -9.75 -3.20 -18.52
C LEU A 134 -10.06 -1.73 -18.75
N THR A 135 -11.11 -1.44 -19.50
CA THR A 135 -11.57 -0.06 -19.75
C THR A 135 -12.98 0.10 -19.19
N ILE A 136 -13.16 1.06 -18.30
CA ILE A 136 -14.46 1.42 -17.74
C ILE A 136 -14.52 2.94 -17.55
N HIS A 137 -15.59 3.57 -18.02
CA HIS A 137 -15.69 5.03 -18.17
C HIS A 137 -14.46 5.56 -18.96
N SER A 138 -13.71 6.47 -18.37
CA SER A 138 -12.45 6.99 -18.94
C SER A 138 -11.21 6.46 -18.21
N ILE A 139 -11.34 5.32 -17.52
CA ILE A 139 -10.26 4.66 -16.80
C ILE A 139 -9.78 3.47 -17.63
N GLU A 140 -8.49 3.42 -17.90
CA GLU A 140 -7.81 2.27 -18.51
C GLU A 140 -6.88 1.66 -17.48
N ILE A 141 -7.07 0.39 -17.16
CA ILE A 141 -6.27 -0.37 -16.19
C ILE A 141 -5.51 -1.46 -16.94
N ASN A 142 -4.21 -1.33 -17.02
CA ASN A 142 -3.35 -2.37 -17.56
C ASN A 142 -2.89 -3.28 -16.41
N MET A 143 -3.38 -4.51 -16.43
CA MET A 143 -3.13 -5.50 -15.37
C MET A 143 -1.68 -6.01 -15.38
N GLU A 144 -1.03 -6.05 -16.55
CA GLU A 144 0.32 -6.59 -16.72
C GLU A 144 1.38 -5.70 -16.07
N ASN A 145 1.36 -4.41 -16.39
CA ASN A 145 2.34 -3.45 -15.88
C ASN A 145 1.84 -2.62 -14.69
N ARG A 146 0.62 -2.92 -14.19
CA ARG A 146 -0.05 -2.22 -13.09
C ARG A 146 -0.16 -0.71 -13.32
N ALA A 147 -0.42 -0.33 -14.56
CA ALA A 147 -0.58 1.06 -14.95
C ALA A 147 -2.06 1.41 -15.05
N VAL A 148 -2.39 2.62 -14.59
CA VAL A 148 -3.73 3.20 -14.73
C VAL A 148 -3.61 4.50 -15.48
N SER A 149 -4.48 4.74 -16.45
CA SER A 149 -4.68 6.04 -17.06
C SER A 149 -6.13 6.51 -16.87
N ILE A 150 -6.30 7.81 -16.68
CA ILE A 150 -7.60 8.48 -16.60
C ILE A 150 -7.61 9.55 -17.68
N ASN A 151 -8.63 9.55 -18.53
CA ASN A 151 -8.69 10.44 -19.69
C ASN A 151 -7.40 10.36 -20.54
N LYS A 152 -6.81 9.15 -20.68
CA LYS A 152 -5.55 8.88 -21.37
C LYS A 152 -4.30 9.49 -20.71
N VAL A 153 -4.42 10.07 -19.53
CA VAL A 153 -3.30 10.58 -18.73
C VAL A 153 -2.87 9.51 -17.73
N PRO A 154 -1.60 9.08 -17.72
CA PRO A 154 -1.10 8.14 -16.74
C PRO A 154 -1.22 8.68 -15.31
N VAL A 155 -1.79 7.90 -14.42
CA VAL A 155 -2.00 8.24 -13.01
C VAL A 155 -1.35 7.19 -12.11
N VAL A 156 -0.64 7.65 -11.09
CA VAL A 156 0.04 6.75 -10.17
C VAL A 156 -0.89 6.36 -9.02
N PHE A 157 -1.04 5.05 -8.85
CA PHE A 157 -1.75 4.44 -7.74
C PHE A 157 -0.77 3.68 -6.85
N SER A 158 -0.99 3.66 -5.53
CA SER A 158 -0.29 2.73 -4.66
C SER A 158 -0.77 1.29 -4.95
N ASN A 159 -0.07 0.29 -4.40
CA ASN A 159 -0.45 -1.10 -4.65
C ASN A 159 -1.89 -1.39 -4.21
N MET A 160 -2.29 -0.90 -3.02
CA MET A 160 -3.64 -1.14 -2.48
C MET A 160 -4.72 -0.38 -3.24
N GLU A 161 -4.45 0.85 -3.65
CA GLU A 161 -5.36 1.62 -4.50
C GLU A 161 -5.59 0.92 -5.84
N PHE A 162 -4.51 0.39 -6.45
CA PHE A 162 -4.60 -0.35 -7.71
C PHE A 162 -5.45 -1.61 -7.56
N GLU A 163 -5.22 -2.42 -6.52
CA GLU A 163 -5.99 -3.64 -6.28
C GLU A 163 -7.47 -3.32 -6.04
N LEU A 164 -7.75 -2.34 -5.19
CA LEU A 164 -9.10 -1.92 -4.86
C LEU A 164 -9.85 -1.40 -6.08
N LEU A 165 -9.22 -0.53 -6.87
CA LEU A 165 -9.79 -0.01 -8.12
C LEU A 165 -10.02 -1.14 -9.12
N THR A 166 -9.06 -2.04 -9.28
CA THR A 166 -9.16 -3.18 -10.20
C THR A 166 -10.31 -4.12 -9.82
N LEU A 167 -10.43 -4.46 -8.54
CA LEU A 167 -11.52 -5.31 -8.05
C LEU A 167 -12.90 -4.71 -8.36
N LEU A 168 -13.06 -3.42 -8.10
CA LEU A 168 -14.31 -2.70 -8.38
C LEU A 168 -14.57 -2.63 -9.89
N ALA A 169 -13.54 -2.35 -10.69
CA ALA A 169 -13.65 -2.21 -12.14
C ALA A 169 -13.89 -3.54 -12.87
N GLN A 170 -13.45 -4.66 -12.30
CA GLN A 170 -13.78 -6.00 -12.80
C GLN A 170 -15.21 -6.42 -12.49
N ASN A 171 -15.88 -5.72 -11.58
CA ASN A 171 -17.22 -6.05 -11.11
C ASN A 171 -18.13 -4.81 -11.09
N PRO A 172 -18.35 -4.13 -12.23
CA PRO A 172 -19.18 -2.93 -12.25
C PRO A 172 -20.59 -3.24 -11.74
N GLY A 173 -21.22 -2.29 -11.08
CA GLY A 173 -22.55 -2.42 -10.47
C GLY A 173 -22.62 -3.30 -9.21
N LYS A 174 -21.64 -4.17 -8.97
CA LYS A 174 -21.63 -5.05 -7.79
C LYS A 174 -21.24 -4.28 -6.53
N VAL A 175 -22.09 -4.40 -5.51
CA VAL A 175 -21.80 -3.84 -4.18
C VAL A 175 -20.91 -4.79 -3.41
N PHE A 176 -19.81 -4.25 -2.88
CA PHE A 176 -18.93 -4.94 -1.94
C PHE A 176 -19.06 -4.30 -0.56
N SER A 177 -19.21 -5.11 0.48
CA SER A 177 -19.12 -4.60 1.84
C SER A 177 -17.68 -4.20 2.18
N ARG A 178 -17.48 -3.39 3.23
CA ARG A 178 -16.15 -3.01 3.69
C ARG A 178 -15.34 -4.22 4.12
N GLU A 179 -15.98 -5.16 4.78
CA GLU A 179 -15.41 -6.42 5.22
C GLU A 179 -14.99 -7.27 4.02
N ASN A 180 -15.85 -7.41 2.99
CA ASN A 180 -15.48 -8.14 1.77
C ASN A 180 -14.31 -7.50 1.02
N LEU A 181 -14.29 -6.16 0.92
CA LEU A 181 -13.17 -5.45 0.32
C LEU A 181 -11.88 -5.67 1.10
N LEU A 182 -11.99 -5.65 2.44
CA LEU A 182 -10.86 -5.92 3.31
C LEU A 182 -10.34 -7.35 3.14
N GLU A 183 -11.22 -8.35 3.19
CA GLU A 183 -10.89 -9.76 3.00
C GLU A 183 -10.22 -10.00 1.64
N ILE A 184 -10.81 -9.49 0.56
CA ILE A 184 -10.31 -9.75 -0.80
C ILE A 184 -9.02 -8.99 -1.08
N VAL A 185 -8.94 -7.71 -0.65
CA VAL A 185 -7.80 -6.84 -0.97
C VAL A 185 -6.70 -6.92 0.08
N TRP A 186 -6.98 -7.15 1.34
CA TRP A 186 -5.97 -7.30 2.40
C TRP A 186 -5.76 -8.76 2.85
N HIS A 187 -6.66 -9.70 2.46
CA HIS A 187 -6.61 -11.13 2.77
C HIS A 187 -6.58 -11.48 4.28
N GLU A 188 -7.03 -10.58 5.14
CA GLU A 188 -7.09 -10.82 6.59
C GLU A 188 -8.27 -10.05 7.22
N GLU A 189 -9.17 -10.81 7.88
CA GLU A 189 -10.30 -10.25 8.61
C GLU A 189 -9.94 -9.72 10.01
N GLN A 190 -8.85 -10.21 10.62
CA GLN A 190 -8.64 -10.07 12.07
C GLN A 190 -7.79 -8.88 12.51
N TYR A 191 -7.04 -8.23 11.61
CA TYR A 191 -6.01 -7.26 12.03
C TYR A 191 -6.07 -5.91 11.30
N VAL A 192 -6.93 -5.73 10.31
CA VAL A 192 -7.07 -4.47 9.58
C VAL A 192 -8.45 -3.86 9.86
N GLU A 193 -8.46 -2.60 10.27
CA GLU A 193 -9.73 -1.88 10.49
C GLU A 193 -10.43 -1.58 9.16
N THR A 194 -11.73 -1.68 9.13
CA THR A 194 -12.58 -1.36 7.95
C THR A 194 -12.40 0.09 7.47
N ARG A 195 -12.00 1.01 8.35
CA ARG A 195 -11.62 2.38 8.00
C ARG A 195 -10.50 2.48 6.97
N THR A 196 -9.61 1.49 6.89
CA THR A 196 -8.54 1.45 5.89
C THR A 196 -9.10 1.46 4.47
N VAL A 197 -10.21 0.76 4.24
CA VAL A 197 -10.92 0.76 2.94
C VAL A 197 -11.41 2.17 2.60
N ASP A 198 -12.05 2.85 3.55
CA ASP A 198 -12.63 4.19 3.35
C ASP A 198 -11.55 5.22 2.95
N VAL A 199 -10.38 5.13 3.57
CA VAL A 199 -9.23 6.00 3.25
C VAL A 199 -8.74 5.77 1.82
N HIS A 200 -8.58 4.51 1.40
CA HIS A 200 -8.13 4.20 0.04
C HIS A 200 -9.17 4.61 -1.02
N ILE A 201 -10.47 4.40 -0.76
CA ILE A 201 -11.55 4.88 -1.65
C ILE A 201 -11.50 6.41 -1.78
N ARG A 202 -11.32 7.14 -0.66
CA ARG A 202 -11.20 8.61 -0.69
C ARG A 202 -10.03 9.07 -1.55
N ARG A 203 -8.89 8.39 -1.47
CA ARG A 203 -7.70 8.71 -2.27
C ARG A 203 -7.90 8.42 -3.75
N ILE A 204 -8.52 7.30 -4.10
CA ILE A 204 -8.87 6.97 -5.47
C ILE A 204 -9.80 8.06 -6.05
N ARG A 205 -10.84 8.44 -5.31
CA ARG A 205 -11.76 9.52 -5.71
C ARG A 205 -11.05 10.86 -5.91
N LYS A 206 -10.13 11.22 -5.03
CA LYS A 206 -9.32 12.43 -5.17
C LYS A 206 -8.51 12.41 -6.47
N LYS A 207 -7.88 11.29 -6.80
CA LYS A 207 -7.16 11.13 -8.09
C LYS A 207 -8.08 11.24 -9.29
N PHE A 208 -9.32 10.75 -9.20
CA PHE A 208 -10.31 10.93 -10.24
C PHE A 208 -10.62 12.40 -10.45
N GLU A 209 -10.90 13.14 -9.39
CA GLU A 209 -11.20 14.57 -9.40
C GLU A 209 -10.04 15.39 -9.97
N GLU A 210 -8.81 15.14 -9.54
CA GLU A 210 -7.58 15.77 -10.03
C GLU A 210 -7.35 15.56 -11.54
N HIS A 211 -7.92 14.48 -12.12
CA HIS A 211 -7.80 14.15 -13.55
C HIS A 211 -9.11 14.33 -14.32
N GLY A 212 -10.04 15.13 -13.78
CA GLY A 212 -11.28 15.51 -14.47
C GLY A 212 -12.31 14.39 -14.62
N LEU A 213 -12.23 13.35 -13.80
CA LEU A 213 -13.21 12.27 -13.75
C LEU A 213 -14.12 12.45 -12.53
N ASN A 214 -15.41 12.16 -12.69
CA ASN A 214 -16.37 12.25 -11.60
C ASN A 214 -16.00 11.25 -10.46
N PRO A 215 -15.66 11.71 -9.25
CA PRO A 215 -15.32 10.82 -8.14
C PRO A 215 -16.47 9.92 -7.70
N ASN A 216 -17.72 10.30 -8.00
CA ASN A 216 -18.92 9.55 -7.61
C ASN A 216 -19.16 8.30 -8.48
N ILE A 217 -18.36 8.01 -9.51
CA ILE A 217 -18.40 6.73 -10.19
C ILE A 217 -18.07 5.56 -9.25
N ILE A 218 -17.26 5.80 -8.20
CA ILE A 218 -17.23 4.89 -7.05
C ILE A 218 -18.33 5.38 -6.10
N GLU A 219 -19.43 4.68 -6.04
CA GLU A 219 -20.57 5.02 -5.19
C GLU A 219 -20.41 4.47 -3.78
N THR A 220 -20.84 5.25 -2.80
CA THR A 220 -20.96 4.76 -1.42
C THR A 220 -22.39 4.23 -1.20
N VAL A 221 -22.51 2.94 -0.94
CA VAL A 221 -23.76 2.33 -0.49
C VAL A 221 -23.80 2.43 1.04
N ARG A 222 -24.65 3.34 1.55
CA ARG A 222 -24.72 3.65 2.98
C ARG A 222 -24.87 2.39 3.82
N SER A 223 -24.14 2.33 4.93
CA SER A 223 -24.10 1.21 5.89
C SER A 223 -23.63 -0.14 5.32
N ILE A 224 -23.27 -0.24 4.04
CA ILE A 224 -22.80 -1.47 3.41
C ILE A 224 -21.33 -1.30 2.96
N GLY A 225 -21.06 -0.49 1.94
CA GLY A 225 -19.72 -0.39 1.38
C GLY A 225 -19.69 0.41 0.08
N TYR A 226 -19.09 -0.16 -0.97
CA TYR A 226 -18.79 0.54 -2.20
C TYR A 226 -19.11 -0.29 -3.44
N ARG A 227 -19.39 0.40 -4.54
CA ARG A 227 -19.45 -0.18 -5.90
C ARG A 227 -18.90 0.83 -6.92
N LEU A 228 -18.42 0.32 -8.04
CA LEU A 228 -18.20 1.15 -9.22
C LEU A 228 -19.50 1.14 -10.05
N SER A 229 -19.95 2.31 -10.48
CA SER A 229 -21.11 2.41 -11.37
C SER A 229 -20.82 1.73 -12.72
N ASP A 230 -21.89 1.25 -13.37
CA ASP A 230 -21.84 0.66 -14.71
C ASP A 230 -21.45 1.71 -15.77
#